data_ff9961e8503c440ae23a6df48659b8cb
#
_entry.id   ff9961e8503c440ae23a6df48659b8cb
#
_cell.length_a   1.000
_cell.length_b   1.000
_cell.length_c   1.000
_cell.angle_alpha   90.00
_cell.angle_beta   90.00
_cell.angle_gamma   90.00
#
_symmetry.space_group_name_H-M   'P 1'
#
loop_
_entity.id
_entity.type
_entity.pdbx_description
1 polymer ?
#
loop_
_entity_poly.entity_id
_entity_poly.type
_entity_poly.pdbx_seq_one_letter_code
_entity_poly.pdbx_strand_id
1 'polypeptide(L)'
;VSIVRTLETLAVLLCGLTMLAAPALAADQAGQQSAERAQTIARGEYLARAGDCIACHTVPSGKLFGGGRAMDTPFGALYSSNISSEKEYGIGSWTADDFYRVMHEGKSRDGEFLYPAMPFASYTKVTRADSDAIYAYLLSTPPSHQRNRPHDLRFPFNQRQLLLGWRTLFFREGEFKPDPTQSVEWNRGAYLVEGLGHCTMCHTEINALGGNVRSKEYQGGLIPLQNWYAPSLTSNREAGLGDWSITDIVGLLHAGISNRGAVYGPMAEVVYDSFQYLSEEDVRAVAVYLKSLPGRASEVDTKPPPSVVAEETNRLAPLGRKIYDAQCAICHATEGRGKPPHFPPLADNQSIQMTSAVNPIRMVLNGGYAPGTRKNPMPYGMPPFAQLLSDEEVAAVVTYIRTAWGNHGKPVSAKDVNDLRSAPIF
;
A
#
# COMPACT_ATOMS: atom_id res chain seq x y z
N VAL A 1 69.81 17.67 -44.29
CA VAL A 1 68.54 17.81 -45.02
C VAL A 1 67.60 16.59 -44.74
N SER A 2 68.16 15.39 -44.38
CA SER A 2 67.36 14.15 -44.25
C SER A 2 66.66 13.98 -42.91
N ILE A 3 67.17 14.56 -41.82
CA ILE A 3 66.57 14.39 -40.43
C ILE A 3 65.35 15.29 -40.19
N VAL A 4 65.28 16.44 -40.86
CA VAL A 4 64.12 17.35 -40.66
C VAL A 4 62.88 16.83 -41.35
N ARG A 5 62.96 16.13 -42.48
CA ARG A 5 61.77 15.54 -43.15
C ARG A 5 61.18 14.34 -42.42
N THR A 6 61.95 13.63 -41.59
CA THR A 6 61.48 12.47 -40.81
C THR A 6 60.70 12.94 -39.56
N LEU A 7 61.05 14.08 -38.98
CA LEU A 7 60.34 14.67 -37.84
C LEU A 7 58.98 15.28 -38.22
N GLU A 8 58.86 15.88 -39.40
CA GLU A 8 57.57 16.43 -39.88
C GLU A 8 56.55 15.33 -40.21
N THR A 9 57.01 14.20 -40.76
CA THR A 9 56.14 13.03 -41.06
C THR A 9 55.66 12.34 -39.81
N LEU A 10 56.44 12.25 -38.73
CA LEU A 10 56.02 11.70 -37.45
C LEU A 10 55.01 12.61 -36.72
N ALA A 11 55.16 13.94 -36.80
CA ALA A 11 54.26 14.88 -36.15
C ALA A 11 52.87 14.89 -36.82
N VAL A 12 52.81 14.77 -38.17
CA VAL A 12 51.53 14.68 -38.89
C VAL A 12 50.78 13.36 -38.61
N LEU A 13 51.51 12.23 -38.46
CA LEU A 13 50.91 10.95 -38.08
C LEU A 13 50.39 10.93 -36.65
N LEU A 14 51.08 11.57 -35.70
CA LEU A 14 50.57 11.69 -34.31
C LEU A 14 49.35 12.61 -34.22
N CYS A 15 49.31 13.74 -34.95
CA CYS A 15 48.12 14.61 -34.97
C CYS A 15 46.93 13.95 -35.67
N GLY A 16 47.12 13.12 -36.68
CA GLY A 16 46.05 12.40 -37.37
C GLY A 16 45.43 11.29 -36.51
N LEU A 17 46.21 10.60 -35.67
CA LEU A 17 45.69 9.60 -34.74
C LEU A 17 44.92 10.21 -33.58
N THR A 18 45.25 11.39 -33.09
CA THR A 18 44.50 12.07 -32.00
C THR A 18 43.18 12.64 -32.47
N MET A 19 43.03 13.05 -33.73
CA MET A 19 41.76 13.54 -34.28
C MET A 19 40.72 12.44 -34.58
N LEU A 20 41.15 11.19 -34.79
CA LEU A 20 40.24 10.06 -35.00
C LEU A 20 39.79 9.39 -33.70
N ALA A 21 40.57 9.51 -32.61
CA ALA A 21 40.23 8.94 -31.31
C ALA A 21 39.16 9.78 -30.53
N ALA A 22 39.13 11.10 -30.71
CA ALA A 22 38.21 11.99 -30.00
C ALA A 22 36.71 11.72 -30.29
N PRO A 23 36.26 11.51 -31.55
CA PRO A 23 34.86 11.20 -31.83
C PRO A 23 34.44 9.81 -31.35
N ALA A 24 35.34 8.82 -31.35
CA ALA A 24 35.07 7.48 -30.85
C ALA A 24 34.87 7.49 -29.31
N LEU A 25 35.73 8.19 -28.57
CA LEU A 25 35.58 8.39 -27.12
C LEU A 25 34.32 9.17 -26.76
N ALA A 26 33.97 10.19 -27.52
CA ALA A 26 32.74 10.96 -27.29
C ALA A 26 31.49 10.12 -27.60
N ALA A 27 31.48 9.27 -28.60
CA ALA A 27 30.38 8.37 -28.92
C ALA A 27 30.22 7.28 -27.86
N ASP A 28 31.30 6.74 -27.31
CA ASP A 28 31.29 5.77 -26.23
C ASP A 28 30.75 6.39 -24.92
N GLN A 29 31.19 7.59 -24.57
CA GLN A 29 30.68 8.36 -23.42
C GLN A 29 29.20 8.68 -23.57
N ALA A 30 28.72 9.08 -24.74
CA ALA A 30 27.31 9.35 -25.01
C ALA A 30 26.46 8.06 -24.88
N GLY A 31 27.01 6.91 -25.33
CA GLY A 31 26.39 5.61 -25.17
C GLY A 31 26.28 5.20 -23.69
N GLN A 32 27.35 5.37 -22.92
CA GLN A 32 27.40 5.06 -21.49
C GLN A 32 26.39 5.95 -20.71
N GLN A 33 26.37 7.26 -20.96
CA GLN A 33 25.42 8.18 -20.32
C GLN A 33 23.95 7.83 -20.65
N SER A 34 23.69 7.41 -21.89
CA SER A 34 22.36 6.96 -22.31
C SER A 34 21.92 5.68 -21.56
N ALA A 35 22.85 4.72 -21.41
CA ALA A 35 22.61 3.48 -20.69
C ALA A 35 22.38 3.73 -19.18
N GLU A 36 23.19 4.58 -18.54
CA GLU A 36 23.03 4.96 -17.14
C GLU A 36 21.69 5.67 -16.90
N ARG A 37 21.29 6.57 -17.79
CA ARG A 37 19.99 7.24 -17.73
C ARG A 37 18.84 6.23 -17.85
N ALA A 38 18.92 5.30 -18.79
CA ALA A 38 17.91 4.25 -18.97
C ALA A 38 17.80 3.37 -17.72
N GLN A 39 18.92 3.00 -17.12
CA GLN A 39 18.93 2.23 -15.87
C GLN A 39 18.34 3.02 -14.70
N THR A 40 18.64 4.31 -14.58
CA THR A 40 18.06 5.20 -13.56
C THR A 40 16.54 5.30 -13.71
N ILE A 41 16.03 5.46 -14.95
CA ILE A 41 14.59 5.50 -15.23
C ILE A 41 13.94 4.16 -14.88
N ALA A 42 14.52 3.03 -15.26
CA ALA A 42 13.99 1.70 -14.94
C ALA A 42 13.94 1.46 -13.41
N ARG A 43 15.00 1.87 -12.68
CA ARG A 43 15.00 1.85 -11.21
C ARG A 43 13.89 2.75 -10.67
N GLY A 44 13.72 3.94 -11.20
CA GLY A 44 12.68 4.89 -10.78
C GLY A 44 11.28 4.36 -11.02
N GLU A 45 11.02 3.68 -12.15
CA GLU A 45 9.74 3.00 -12.41
C GLU A 45 9.46 1.94 -11.35
N TYR A 46 10.44 1.08 -11.06
CA TYR A 46 10.31 0.05 -10.04
C TYR A 46 9.99 0.63 -8.66
N LEU A 47 10.69 1.71 -8.26
CA LEU A 47 10.47 2.38 -6.98
C LEU A 47 9.15 3.13 -6.92
N ALA A 48 8.70 3.75 -8.02
CA ALA A 48 7.38 4.39 -8.11
C ALA A 48 6.25 3.35 -8.02
N ARG A 49 6.46 2.13 -8.52
CA ARG A 49 5.56 0.98 -8.28
C ARG A 49 5.57 0.57 -6.81
N ALA A 50 6.75 0.44 -6.20
CA ALA A 50 6.87 0.11 -4.78
C ALA A 50 6.21 1.17 -3.87
N GLY A 51 6.25 2.44 -4.28
CA GLY A 51 5.59 3.56 -3.59
C GLY A 51 4.12 3.74 -3.93
N ASP A 52 3.56 2.90 -4.79
CA ASP A 52 2.15 2.95 -5.23
C ASP A 52 1.68 4.34 -5.71
N CYS A 53 2.58 5.08 -6.36
CA CYS A 53 2.31 6.45 -6.80
C CYS A 53 1.12 6.53 -7.76
N ILE A 54 0.94 5.48 -8.58
CA ILE A 54 -0.12 5.42 -9.58
C ILE A 54 -1.51 5.39 -8.95
N ALA A 55 -1.70 4.68 -7.84
CA ALA A 55 -2.98 4.53 -7.18
C ALA A 55 -3.60 5.88 -6.77
N CYS A 56 -2.76 6.79 -6.26
CA CYS A 56 -3.22 8.13 -5.88
C CYS A 56 -3.18 9.13 -7.04
N HIS A 57 -2.15 9.08 -7.89
CA HIS A 57 -1.91 10.13 -8.89
C HIS A 57 -2.48 9.83 -10.28
N THR A 58 -3.31 8.77 -10.40
CA THR A 58 -4.03 8.45 -11.65
C THR A 58 -5.49 8.14 -11.32
N VAL A 59 -6.43 8.89 -11.87
CA VAL A 59 -7.86 8.56 -11.75
C VAL A 59 -8.24 7.44 -12.72
N PRO A 60 -9.25 6.61 -12.40
CA PRO A 60 -9.76 5.62 -13.34
C PRO A 60 -10.07 6.26 -14.71
N SER A 61 -9.57 5.66 -15.79
CA SER A 61 -9.69 6.17 -17.16
C SER A 61 -9.03 7.54 -17.43
N GLY A 62 -8.28 8.08 -16.45
CA GLY A 62 -7.49 9.30 -16.60
C GLY A 62 -6.12 9.08 -17.24
N LYS A 63 -5.39 10.17 -17.45
CA LYS A 63 -4.00 10.08 -17.91
C LYS A 63 -3.07 9.71 -16.76
N LEU A 64 -2.10 8.86 -17.07
CA LEU A 64 -1.07 8.43 -16.13
C LEU A 64 -0.43 9.62 -15.42
N PHE A 65 -0.42 9.58 -14.10
CA PHE A 65 0.11 10.62 -13.21
C PHE A 65 -0.51 12.01 -13.38
N GLY A 66 -1.68 12.12 -14.04
CA GLY A 66 -2.39 13.39 -14.22
C GLY A 66 -3.02 13.94 -12.94
N GLY A 67 -3.08 13.18 -11.86
CA GLY A 67 -3.71 13.58 -10.60
C GLY A 67 -5.22 13.64 -10.64
N GLY A 68 -5.81 14.33 -9.66
CA GLY A 68 -7.24 14.61 -9.59
C GLY A 68 -8.06 13.56 -8.84
N ARG A 69 -7.45 12.48 -8.31
CA ARG A 69 -8.15 11.50 -7.48
C ARG A 69 -8.59 12.16 -6.17
N ALA A 70 -9.89 12.03 -5.88
CA ALA A 70 -10.45 12.47 -4.61
C ALA A 70 -10.08 11.48 -3.50
N MET A 71 -9.66 12.03 -2.37
CA MET A 71 -9.39 11.30 -1.13
C MET A 71 -10.24 11.94 -0.04
N ASP A 72 -11.36 11.30 0.27
CA ASP A 72 -12.25 11.77 1.31
C ASP A 72 -11.63 11.56 2.68
N THR A 73 -11.75 12.56 3.54
CA THR A 73 -11.28 12.55 4.92
C THR A 73 -12.37 13.07 5.85
N PRO A 74 -12.28 12.81 7.17
CA PRO A 74 -13.18 13.43 8.14
C PRO A 74 -13.17 14.96 8.11
N PHE A 75 -12.17 15.56 7.47
CA PHE A 75 -11.93 17.00 7.40
C PHE A 75 -12.41 17.64 6.07
N GLY A 76 -12.83 16.84 5.11
CA GLY A 76 -13.20 17.21 3.74
C GLY A 76 -12.39 16.44 2.70
N ALA A 77 -12.52 16.80 1.44
CA ALA A 77 -11.86 16.11 0.33
C ALA A 77 -10.50 16.73 -0.02
N LEU A 78 -9.50 15.86 -0.16
CA LEU A 78 -8.20 16.18 -0.74
C LEU A 78 -8.16 15.64 -2.18
N TYR A 79 -7.38 16.29 -3.04
CA TYR A 79 -7.20 15.85 -4.42
C TYR A 79 -5.72 15.66 -4.70
N SER A 80 -5.38 14.53 -5.31
CA SER A 80 -4.00 14.25 -5.71
C SER A 80 -3.54 15.22 -6.79
N SER A 81 -2.27 15.63 -6.72
CA SER A 81 -1.67 16.54 -7.70
C SER A 81 -1.24 15.81 -8.97
N ASN A 82 -1.16 16.54 -10.06
CA ASN A 82 -0.50 16.12 -11.29
C ASN A 82 1.01 16.00 -11.04
N ILE A 83 1.56 14.82 -11.20
CA ILE A 83 3.00 14.53 -11.06
C ILE A 83 3.61 14.04 -12.38
N SER A 84 2.92 14.25 -13.52
CA SER A 84 3.46 13.95 -14.85
C SER A 84 4.56 14.94 -15.24
N SER A 85 5.24 14.66 -16.36
CA SER A 85 6.27 15.53 -16.94
C SER A 85 5.76 16.85 -17.52
N GLU A 86 4.49 17.18 -17.37
CA GLU A 86 3.88 18.42 -17.83
C GLU A 86 4.45 19.61 -17.04
N LYS A 87 4.72 20.74 -17.73
CA LYS A 87 5.51 21.85 -17.16
C LYS A 87 4.70 22.87 -16.37
N GLU A 88 3.42 23.07 -16.70
CA GLU A 88 2.58 24.10 -16.08
C GLU A 88 1.87 23.55 -14.82
N TYR A 89 1.24 22.38 -14.91
CA TYR A 89 0.44 21.80 -13.83
C TYR A 89 1.09 20.57 -13.19
N GLY A 90 2.08 19.97 -13.87
CA GLY A 90 2.84 18.82 -13.40
C GLY A 90 4.20 19.21 -12.77
N ILE A 91 5.11 18.25 -12.78
CA ILE A 91 6.46 18.43 -12.20
C ILE A 91 7.55 18.66 -13.26
N GLY A 92 7.18 18.88 -14.54
CA GLY A 92 8.13 19.00 -15.65
C GLY A 92 9.05 20.22 -15.59
N SER A 93 8.75 21.22 -14.77
CA SER A 93 9.59 22.40 -14.52
C SER A 93 10.30 22.37 -13.16
N TRP A 94 10.18 21.29 -12.40
CA TRP A 94 10.80 21.15 -11.09
C TRP A 94 12.28 20.75 -11.22
N THR A 95 13.00 20.90 -10.14
CA THR A 95 14.33 20.31 -9.95
C THR A 95 14.24 19.01 -9.14
N ALA A 96 15.29 18.20 -9.15
CA ALA A 96 15.38 17.02 -8.29
C ALA A 96 15.31 17.41 -6.80
N ASP A 97 15.84 18.59 -6.44
CA ASP A 97 15.75 19.10 -5.06
C ASP A 97 14.33 19.48 -4.66
N ASP A 98 13.54 20.04 -5.58
CA ASP A 98 12.12 20.32 -5.32
C ASP A 98 11.34 19.03 -5.07
N PHE A 99 11.57 18.00 -5.88
CA PHE A 99 10.93 16.70 -5.72
C PHE A 99 11.38 16.00 -4.43
N TYR A 100 12.69 16.01 -4.13
CA TYR A 100 13.19 15.44 -2.87
C TYR A 100 12.59 16.12 -1.64
N ARG A 101 12.44 17.45 -1.67
CA ARG A 101 11.82 18.23 -0.60
C ARG A 101 10.37 17.81 -0.36
N VAL A 102 9.61 17.54 -1.42
CA VAL A 102 8.24 17.01 -1.33
C VAL A 102 8.23 15.67 -0.61
N MET A 103 9.09 14.75 -1.03
CA MET A 103 9.18 13.40 -0.49
C MET A 103 9.71 13.40 0.95
N HIS A 104 10.81 14.11 1.18
CA HIS A 104 11.57 14.02 2.42
C HIS A 104 11.04 14.96 3.51
N GLU A 105 10.74 16.20 3.16
CA GLU A 105 10.28 17.21 4.11
C GLU A 105 8.76 17.38 4.14
N GLY A 106 8.00 16.86 3.17
CA GLY A 106 6.56 17.12 3.06
C GLY A 106 6.25 18.61 2.85
N LYS A 107 7.04 19.27 2.02
CA LYS A 107 6.85 20.67 1.62
C LYS A 107 6.75 20.78 0.11
N SER A 108 5.84 21.63 -0.38
CA SER A 108 5.73 21.94 -1.79
C SER A 108 6.97 22.70 -2.30
N ARG A 109 7.07 22.89 -3.63
CA ARG A 109 8.09 23.72 -4.25
C ARG A 109 8.13 25.15 -3.66
N ASP A 110 6.95 25.70 -3.33
CA ASP A 110 6.81 27.04 -2.77
C ASP A 110 6.98 27.07 -1.24
N GLY A 111 7.35 25.96 -0.63
CA GLY A 111 7.60 25.83 0.81
C GLY A 111 6.36 25.62 1.68
N GLU A 112 5.17 25.47 1.08
CA GLU A 112 3.96 25.17 1.84
C GLU A 112 3.96 23.74 2.39
N PHE A 113 3.42 23.55 3.60
CA PHE A 113 3.26 22.23 4.17
C PHE A 113 2.23 21.39 3.40
N LEU A 114 2.55 20.13 3.13
CA LEU A 114 1.64 19.17 2.52
C LEU A 114 0.72 18.56 3.56
N TYR A 115 -0.51 18.23 3.13
CA TYR A 115 -1.41 17.42 3.95
C TYR A 115 -0.91 15.97 4.03
N PRO A 116 -1.07 15.30 5.19
CA PRO A 116 -0.50 13.96 5.42
C PRO A 116 -1.21 12.82 4.63
N ALA A 117 -2.16 13.15 3.75
CA ALA A 117 -2.63 12.21 2.73
C ALA A 117 -1.51 11.88 1.71
N MET A 118 -0.58 12.82 1.45
CA MET A 118 0.72 12.50 0.88
C MET A 118 1.56 11.83 1.98
N PRO A 119 2.05 10.60 1.81
CA PRO A 119 2.70 9.83 2.88
C PRO A 119 4.15 10.26 3.16
N PHE A 120 4.43 11.56 3.19
CA PHE A 120 5.76 12.09 3.44
C PHE A 120 6.34 11.65 4.80
N ALA A 121 5.48 11.31 5.77
CA ALA A 121 5.94 10.77 7.04
C ALA A 121 6.63 9.40 6.92
N SER A 122 6.31 8.64 5.87
CA SER A 122 7.01 7.44 5.47
C SER A 122 8.08 7.74 4.42
N TYR A 123 7.75 8.53 3.40
CA TYR A 123 8.66 8.81 2.28
C TYR A 123 9.92 9.57 2.69
N THR A 124 9.94 10.22 3.85
CA THR A 124 11.18 10.77 4.44
C THR A 124 12.27 9.71 4.63
N LYS A 125 11.91 8.41 4.66
CA LYS A 125 12.85 7.29 4.73
C LYS A 125 13.52 6.97 3.40
N VAL A 126 12.95 7.45 2.28
CA VAL A 126 13.49 7.19 0.95
C VAL A 126 14.81 7.94 0.77
N THR A 127 15.83 7.22 0.29
CA THR A 127 17.15 7.83 0.07
C THR A 127 17.11 8.87 -1.05
N ARG A 128 18.04 9.82 -1.02
CA ARG A 128 18.17 10.82 -2.07
C ARG A 128 18.31 10.16 -3.45
N ALA A 129 19.14 9.15 -3.58
CA ALA A 129 19.36 8.44 -4.85
C ALA A 129 18.07 7.79 -5.39
N ASP A 130 17.25 7.21 -4.54
CA ASP A 130 15.98 6.60 -4.93
C ASP A 130 14.93 7.65 -5.28
N SER A 131 14.88 8.77 -4.57
CA SER A 131 14.03 9.91 -4.91
C SER A 131 14.40 10.48 -6.29
N ASP A 132 15.69 10.65 -6.57
CA ASP A 132 16.17 11.15 -7.86
C ASP A 132 15.82 10.18 -9.01
N ALA A 133 15.89 8.86 -8.75
CA ALA A 133 15.49 7.85 -9.73
C ALA A 133 13.97 7.90 -10.01
N ILE A 134 13.13 7.99 -8.97
CA ILE A 134 11.67 8.16 -9.11
C ILE A 134 11.36 9.43 -9.93
N TYR A 135 12.01 10.55 -9.62
CA TYR A 135 11.85 11.79 -10.34
C TYR A 135 12.21 11.65 -11.82
N ALA A 136 13.37 11.02 -12.12
CA ALA A 136 13.79 10.76 -13.50
C ALA A 136 12.77 9.92 -14.29
N TYR A 137 12.17 8.91 -13.64
CA TYR A 137 11.08 8.11 -14.23
C TYR A 137 9.85 8.97 -14.50
N LEU A 138 9.37 9.74 -13.53
CA LEU A 138 8.17 10.57 -13.69
C LEU A 138 8.36 11.59 -14.82
N LEU A 139 9.56 12.17 -14.97
CA LEU A 139 9.90 13.06 -16.09
C LEU A 139 9.95 12.33 -17.45
N SER A 140 10.12 11.02 -17.49
CA SER A 140 10.08 10.22 -18.71
C SER A 140 8.66 9.82 -19.13
N THR A 141 7.66 10.03 -18.26
CA THR A 141 6.26 9.69 -18.56
C THR A 141 5.60 10.73 -19.47
N PRO A 142 4.54 10.35 -20.22
CA PRO A 142 3.82 11.30 -21.07
C PRO A 142 3.24 12.46 -20.25
N PRO A 143 3.33 13.71 -20.74
CA PRO A 143 2.77 14.85 -20.07
C PRO A 143 1.24 14.82 -20.06
N SER A 144 0.64 15.20 -18.93
CA SER A 144 -0.80 15.37 -18.77
C SER A 144 -1.12 16.83 -18.48
N HIS A 145 -1.74 17.55 -19.43
CA HIS A 145 -2.13 18.96 -19.23
C HIS A 145 -3.42 19.07 -18.40
N GLN A 146 -3.44 18.38 -17.24
CA GLN A 146 -4.54 18.41 -16.30
C GLN A 146 -4.21 19.35 -15.16
N ARG A 147 -5.06 20.36 -14.97
CA ARG A 147 -4.91 21.34 -13.90
C ARG A 147 -5.18 20.70 -12.55
N ASN A 148 -4.35 21.03 -11.56
CA ASN A 148 -4.54 20.60 -10.18
C ASN A 148 -5.85 21.15 -9.61
N ARG A 149 -6.64 20.26 -8.99
CA ARG A 149 -7.88 20.63 -8.34
C ARG A 149 -7.60 21.15 -6.93
N PRO A 150 -8.17 22.31 -6.51
CA PRO A 150 -8.08 22.77 -5.13
C PRO A 150 -8.69 21.76 -4.15
N HIS A 151 -8.12 21.64 -2.96
CA HIS A 151 -8.69 20.85 -1.90
C HIS A 151 -10.01 21.45 -1.39
N ASP A 152 -10.95 20.60 -1.02
CA ASP A 152 -12.24 20.98 -0.44
C ASP A 152 -12.27 20.59 1.05
N LEU A 153 -11.54 21.35 1.85
CA LEU A 153 -11.41 21.13 3.28
C LEU A 153 -12.23 22.15 4.08
N ARG A 154 -12.89 21.66 5.13
CA ARG A 154 -13.66 22.51 6.03
C ARG A 154 -12.75 23.36 6.92
N PHE A 155 -13.18 24.57 7.28
CA PHE A 155 -12.51 25.36 8.31
C PHE A 155 -12.52 24.60 9.66
N PRO A 156 -11.42 24.57 10.42
CA PRO A 156 -10.14 25.27 10.20
C PRO A 156 -9.08 24.43 9.41
N PHE A 157 -9.42 23.22 8.94
CA PHE A 157 -8.47 22.27 8.33
C PHE A 157 -7.95 22.73 6.96
N ASN A 158 -8.58 23.72 6.33
CA ASN A 158 -8.09 24.38 5.13
C ASN A 158 -6.95 25.39 5.42
N GLN A 159 -6.60 25.63 6.69
CA GLN A 159 -5.50 26.52 7.08
C GLN A 159 -4.19 25.72 7.18
N ARG A 160 -3.36 25.78 6.13
CA ARG A 160 -2.11 24.98 6.05
C ARG A 160 -1.12 25.24 7.20
N GLN A 161 -1.15 26.45 7.78
CA GLN A 161 -0.30 26.84 8.91
C GLN A 161 -0.51 25.94 10.13
N LEU A 162 -1.73 25.39 10.33
CA LEU A 162 -2.06 24.47 11.40
C LEU A 162 -1.31 23.13 11.26
N LEU A 163 -0.86 22.79 10.07
CA LEU A 163 -0.05 21.60 9.83
C LEU A 163 1.30 21.65 10.55
N LEU A 164 1.79 22.81 10.94
CA LEU A 164 2.99 22.91 11.79
C LEU A 164 2.82 22.16 13.11
N GLY A 165 1.66 22.32 13.77
CA GLY A 165 1.33 21.58 14.98
C GLY A 165 1.25 20.06 14.74
N TRP A 166 0.56 19.66 13.67
CA TRP A 166 0.48 18.25 13.29
C TRP A 166 1.88 17.65 13.03
N ARG A 167 2.71 18.34 12.27
CA ARG A 167 4.08 17.92 11.96
C ARG A 167 4.92 17.76 13.21
N THR A 168 4.84 18.69 14.15
CA THR A 168 5.56 18.62 15.42
C THR A 168 5.20 17.37 16.23
N LEU A 169 3.94 16.95 16.20
CA LEU A 169 3.44 15.80 16.94
C LEU A 169 3.72 14.46 16.24
N PHE A 170 3.53 14.39 14.92
CA PHE A 170 3.44 13.12 14.19
C PHE A 170 4.55 12.89 13.17
N PHE A 171 5.27 13.92 12.73
CA PHE A 171 6.33 13.78 11.75
C PHE A 171 7.72 13.73 12.38
N ARG A 172 8.59 12.89 11.86
CA ARG A 172 10.01 12.82 12.18
C ARG A 172 10.77 12.64 10.87
N GLU A 173 11.46 13.70 10.48
CA GLU A 173 12.27 13.73 9.28
C GLU A 173 13.51 12.83 9.45
N GLY A 174 13.92 12.14 8.38
CA GLY A 174 15.17 11.40 8.36
C GLY A 174 15.15 10.19 7.43
N GLU A 175 16.16 10.05 6.60
CA GLU A 175 16.37 8.88 5.74
C GLU A 175 16.49 7.58 6.53
N PHE A 176 16.15 6.48 5.89
CA PHE A 176 16.35 5.14 6.45
C PHE A 176 17.83 4.87 6.71
N LYS A 177 18.11 4.34 7.87
CA LYS A 177 19.48 3.91 8.26
C LYS A 177 19.45 2.41 8.48
N PRO A 178 20.21 1.62 7.70
CA PRO A 178 20.29 0.19 7.91
C PRO A 178 20.77 -0.16 9.33
N ASP A 179 20.15 -1.16 9.93
CA ASP A 179 20.61 -1.74 11.19
C ASP A 179 21.75 -2.74 10.87
N PRO A 180 22.99 -2.47 11.31
CA PRO A 180 24.13 -3.34 11.04
C PRO A 180 24.06 -4.69 11.75
N THR A 181 23.14 -4.86 12.71
CA THR A 181 22.93 -6.13 13.42
C THR A 181 21.97 -7.06 12.70
N GLN A 182 21.27 -6.56 11.68
CA GLN A 182 20.30 -7.30 10.90
C GLN A 182 20.85 -7.71 9.53
N SER A 183 20.20 -8.68 8.90
CA SER A 183 20.58 -9.13 7.55
C SER A 183 20.29 -8.05 6.49
N VAL A 184 20.95 -8.16 5.33
CA VAL A 184 20.69 -7.31 4.17
C VAL A 184 19.22 -7.43 3.72
N GLU A 185 18.68 -8.66 3.73
CA GLU A 185 17.29 -8.92 3.40
C GLU A 185 16.32 -8.24 4.39
N TRP A 186 16.58 -8.32 5.68
CA TRP A 186 15.77 -7.65 6.70
C TRP A 186 15.79 -6.13 6.50
N ASN A 187 16.98 -5.54 6.31
CA ASN A 187 17.13 -4.10 6.09
C ASN A 187 16.43 -3.65 4.81
N ARG A 188 16.45 -4.46 3.75
CA ARG A 188 15.71 -4.17 2.52
C ARG A 188 14.20 -4.17 2.77
N GLY A 189 13.70 -5.15 3.52
CA GLY A 189 12.30 -5.23 3.93
C GLY A 189 11.88 -4.03 4.78
N ALA A 190 12.68 -3.66 5.78
CA ALA A 190 12.46 -2.49 6.61
C ALA A 190 12.37 -1.20 5.79
N TYR A 191 13.30 -0.99 4.87
CA TYR A 191 13.32 0.16 3.96
C TYR A 191 12.04 0.27 3.12
N LEU A 192 11.59 -0.87 2.58
CA LEU A 192 10.35 -0.90 1.77
C LEU A 192 9.10 -0.66 2.63
N VAL A 193 8.98 -1.29 3.78
CA VAL A 193 7.80 -1.21 4.64
C VAL A 193 7.65 0.16 5.31
N GLU A 194 8.76 0.70 5.85
CA GLU A 194 8.75 1.98 6.56
C GLU A 194 8.75 3.18 5.61
N GLY A 195 9.35 3.02 4.42
CA GLY A 195 9.49 4.05 3.40
C GLY A 195 8.42 3.96 2.32
N LEU A 196 8.79 3.43 1.15
CA LEU A 196 7.94 3.45 -0.05
C LEU A 196 6.59 2.76 0.15
N GLY A 197 6.54 1.63 0.82
CA GLY A 197 5.29 0.89 1.06
C GLY A 197 4.33 1.56 2.04
N HIS A 198 4.76 2.57 2.79
CA HIS A 198 3.97 3.37 3.76
C HIS A 198 2.89 2.58 4.53
N CYS A 199 3.19 1.34 4.90
CA CYS A 199 2.24 0.39 5.48
C CYS A 199 1.55 0.91 6.75
N THR A 200 2.23 1.77 7.52
CA THR A 200 1.68 2.40 8.72
C THR A 200 0.48 3.30 8.45
N MET A 201 0.28 3.81 7.23
CA MET A 201 -0.88 4.66 6.91
C MET A 201 -2.22 3.96 7.14
N CYS A 202 -2.27 2.65 6.86
CA CYS A 202 -3.49 1.86 7.04
C CYS A 202 -3.37 0.91 8.23
N HIS A 203 -2.21 0.28 8.43
CA HIS A 203 -1.99 -0.76 9.43
C HIS A 203 -1.60 -0.23 10.81
N THR A 204 -1.90 1.03 11.11
CA THR A 204 -1.75 1.67 12.41
C THR A 204 -3.02 2.45 12.74
N GLU A 205 -3.45 2.40 13.98
CA GLU A 205 -4.61 3.19 14.43
C GLU A 205 -4.37 4.69 14.19
N ILE A 206 -5.36 5.34 13.59
CA ILE A 206 -5.37 6.79 13.31
C ILE A 206 -6.20 7.50 14.38
N ASN A 207 -5.64 8.52 15.01
CA ASN A 207 -6.34 9.32 16.01
C ASN A 207 -7.23 10.41 15.39
N ALA A 208 -7.97 11.11 16.22
CA ALA A 208 -8.90 12.16 15.79
C ALA A 208 -8.24 13.35 15.07
N LEU A 209 -6.92 13.51 15.16
CA LEU A 209 -6.14 14.53 14.44
C LEU A 209 -5.58 14.01 13.10
N GLY A 210 -5.92 12.79 12.71
CA GLY A 210 -5.41 12.16 11.48
C GLY A 210 -3.96 11.71 11.57
N GLY A 211 -3.41 11.57 12.76
CA GLY A 211 -2.04 11.08 12.98
C GLY A 211 -2.01 9.64 13.50
N ASN A 212 -0.97 8.90 13.15
CA ASN A 212 -0.77 7.53 13.62
C ASN A 212 -0.49 7.49 15.12
N VAL A 213 -1.15 6.55 15.83
CA VAL A 213 -0.88 6.26 17.24
C VAL A 213 0.37 5.40 17.33
N ARG A 214 1.53 6.00 17.62
CA ARG A 214 2.84 5.33 17.62
C ARG A 214 2.92 4.09 18.52
N SER A 215 2.23 4.09 19.68
CA SER A 215 2.19 2.92 20.55
C SER A 215 1.46 1.72 19.94
N LYS A 216 0.70 1.94 18.86
CA LYS A 216 -0.06 0.92 18.12
C LYS A 216 0.44 0.71 16.68
N GLU A 217 1.67 1.09 16.42
CA GLU A 217 2.28 0.96 15.10
C GLU A 217 2.25 -0.50 14.62
N TYR A 218 1.79 -0.70 13.39
CA TYR A 218 1.54 -2.00 12.74
C TYR A 218 0.52 -2.92 13.44
N GLN A 219 -0.23 -2.45 14.44
CA GLN A 219 -1.22 -3.29 15.13
C GLN A 219 -2.61 -3.31 14.46
N GLY A 220 -2.72 -2.72 13.29
CA GLY A 220 -3.98 -2.60 12.55
C GLY A 220 -4.77 -1.36 12.94
N GLY A 221 -5.84 -1.11 12.20
CA GLY A 221 -6.70 0.04 12.43
C GLY A 221 -7.84 0.16 11.44
N LEU A 222 -8.88 0.89 11.83
CA LEU A 222 -9.96 1.27 10.92
C LEU A 222 -9.45 2.37 9.97
N ILE A 223 -9.60 2.15 8.67
CA ILE A 223 -9.32 3.17 7.65
C ILE A 223 -10.52 4.13 7.62
N PRO A 224 -10.32 5.40 8.02
CA PRO A 224 -11.42 6.36 8.14
C PRO A 224 -12.18 6.52 6.82
N LEU A 225 -13.50 6.66 6.89
CA LEU A 225 -14.46 6.81 5.80
C LEU A 225 -14.53 5.65 4.80
N GLN A 226 -13.45 4.92 4.57
CA GLN A 226 -13.49 3.73 3.73
C GLN A 226 -14.18 2.56 4.43
N ASN A 227 -14.27 2.61 5.76
CA ASN A 227 -14.87 1.55 6.59
C ASN A 227 -14.32 0.15 6.28
N TRP A 228 -13.00 0.06 6.09
CA TRP A 228 -12.24 -1.19 6.07
C TRP A 228 -11.30 -1.22 7.27
N TYR A 229 -11.10 -2.38 7.84
CA TYR A 229 -10.17 -2.56 8.94
C TYR A 229 -8.90 -3.23 8.42
N ALA A 230 -7.78 -2.49 8.44
CA ALA A 230 -6.48 -3.04 8.10
C ALA A 230 -5.99 -3.94 9.26
N PRO A 231 -5.65 -5.22 9.01
CA PRO A 231 -5.23 -6.13 10.07
C PRO A 231 -3.86 -5.78 10.65
N SER A 232 -3.53 -6.35 11.80
CA SER A 232 -2.19 -6.26 12.38
C SER A 232 -1.15 -6.92 11.47
N LEU A 233 -0.01 -6.27 11.31
CA LEU A 233 1.17 -6.80 10.60
C LEU A 233 2.24 -7.31 11.56
N THR A 234 2.00 -7.27 12.88
CA THR A 234 2.93 -7.77 13.89
C THR A 234 2.90 -9.30 13.96
N SER A 235 3.86 -9.91 14.65
CA SER A 235 3.89 -11.36 14.89
C SER A 235 2.90 -11.84 15.95
N ASN A 236 1.81 -11.09 16.20
CA ASN A 236 0.69 -11.58 16.99
C ASN A 236 0.08 -12.81 16.32
N ARG A 237 -0.23 -13.87 17.09
CA ARG A 237 -0.70 -15.13 16.54
C ARG A 237 -2.16 -15.12 16.12
N GLU A 238 -2.99 -14.35 16.83
CA GLU A 238 -4.45 -14.32 16.59
C GLU A 238 -4.85 -13.29 15.52
N ALA A 239 -4.33 -12.07 15.64
CA ALA A 239 -4.72 -10.95 14.78
C ALA A 239 -3.61 -10.47 13.83
N GLY A 240 -2.41 -11.06 13.90
CA GLY A 240 -1.24 -10.69 13.12
C GLY A 240 -0.70 -11.81 12.25
N LEU A 241 0.58 -11.70 11.90
CA LEU A 241 1.26 -12.63 11.00
C LEU A 241 2.00 -13.76 11.74
N GLY A 242 1.78 -13.93 13.07
CA GLY A 242 2.54 -14.87 13.90
C GLY A 242 2.56 -16.28 13.35
N ASP A 243 1.42 -16.81 12.94
CA ASP A 243 1.27 -18.19 12.43
C ASP A 243 1.37 -18.29 10.89
N TRP A 244 1.65 -17.17 10.21
CA TRP A 244 1.83 -17.16 8.75
C TRP A 244 3.25 -17.56 8.37
N SER A 245 3.41 -18.40 7.36
CA SER A 245 4.71 -18.63 6.75
C SER A 245 5.15 -17.43 5.88
N ILE A 246 6.46 -17.31 5.65
CA ILE A 246 6.97 -16.32 4.67
C ILE A 246 6.32 -16.55 3.30
N THR A 247 6.14 -17.80 2.88
CA THR A 247 5.52 -18.17 1.61
C THR A 247 4.07 -17.69 1.53
N ASP A 248 3.29 -17.81 2.60
CA ASP A 248 1.90 -17.32 2.63
C ASP A 248 1.84 -15.80 2.50
N ILE A 249 2.73 -15.08 3.19
CA ILE A 249 2.81 -13.62 3.10
C ILE A 249 3.21 -13.18 1.69
N VAL A 250 4.23 -13.81 1.11
CA VAL A 250 4.68 -13.55 -0.27
C VAL A 250 3.55 -13.83 -1.27
N GLY A 251 2.85 -14.96 -1.13
CA GLY A 251 1.70 -15.30 -1.97
C GLY A 251 0.61 -14.24 -1.88
N LEU A 252 0.24 -13.84 -0.67
CA LEU A 252 -0.79 -12.82 -0.44
C LEU A 252 -0.41 -11.47 -1.06
N LEU A 253 0.82 -11.00 -0.85
CA LEU A 253 1.27 -9.70 -1.35
C LEU A 253 1.51 -9.70 -2.88
N HIS A 254 1.95 -10.81 -3.46
CA HIS A 254 2.33 -10.87 -4.87
C HIS A 254 1.18 -11.31 -5.79
N ALA A 255 0.34 -12.24 -5.32
CA ALA A 255 -0.78 -12.78 -6.08
C ALA A 255 -2.15 -12.27 -5.63
N GLY A 256 -2.25 -11.67 -4.44
CA GLY A 256 -3.51 -11.29 -3.80
C GLY A 256 -4.21 -12.45 -3.10
N ILE A 257 -3.66 -13.65 -3.16
CA ILE A 257 -4.22 -14.88 -2.57
C ILE A 257 -3.11 -15.72 -1.93
N SER A 258 -3.46 -16.45 -0.89
CA SER A 258 -2.61 -17.46 -0.25
C SER A 258 -3.46 -18.59 0.35
N ASN A 259 -2.81 -19.59 0.93
CA ASN A 259 -3.55 -20.64 1.66
C ASN A 259 -4.24 -20.14 2.93
N ARG A 260 -3.87 -18.96 3.43
CA ARG A 260 -4.40 -18.34 4.65
C ARG A 260 -5.52 -17.31 4.40
N GLY A 261 -5.64 -16.80 3.18
CA GLY A 261 -6.63 -15.78 2.87
C GLY A 261 -6.43 -15.12 1.52
N ALA A 262 -7.21 -14.09 1.27
CA ALA A 262 -7.12 -13.25 0.08
C ALA A 262 -7.25 -11.77 0.48
N VAL A 263 -6.68 -10.87 -0.34
CA VAL A 263 -6.83 -9.43 -0.15
C VAL A 263 -8.10 -8.93 -0.82
N TYR A 264 -8.75 -7.97 -0.18
CA TYR A 264 -9.95 -7.28 -0.67
C TYR A 264 -9.89 -5.80 -0.31
N GLY A 265 -10.82 -5.02 -0.86
CA GLY A 265 -10.91 -3.60 -0.61
C GLY A 265 -9.62 -2.87 -0.96
N PRO A 266 -9.18 -1.87 -0.17
CA PRO A 266 -8.00 -1.06 -0.47
C PRO A 266 -6.71 -1.88 -0.66
N MET A 267 -6.55 -2.99 0.08
CA MET A 267 -5.36 -3.83 -0.08
C MET A 267 -5.32 -4.56 -1.43
N ALA A 268 -6.47 -4.82 -2.06
CA ALA A 268 -6.52 -5.37 -3.41
C ALA A 268 -5.94 -4.38 -4.45
N GLU A 269 -6.21 -3.08 -4.30
CA GLU A 269 -5.63 -2.02 -5.14
C GLU A 269 -4.11 -1.94 -4.95
N VAL A 270 -3.63 -1.96 -3.70
CA VAL A 270 -2.19 -1.96 -3.40
C VAL A 270 -1.47 -3.15 -4.04
N VAL A 271 -2.06 -4.35 -3.99
CA VAL A 271 -1.47 -5.52 -4.66
C VAL A 271 -1.50 -5.36 -6.17
N TYR A 272 -2.61 -4.86 -6.73
CA TYR A 272 -2.79 -4.69 -8.17
C TYR A 272 -1.86 -3.63 -8.77
N ASP A 273 -1.73 -2.47 -8.13
CA ASP A 273 -0.96 -1.34 -8.68
C ASP A 273 0.52 -1.36 -8.28
N SER A 274 0.87 -2.03 -7.17
CA SER A 274 2.21 -2.04 -6.60
C SER A 274 2.82 -3.44 -6.52
N PHE A 275 2.42 -4.25 -5.52
CA PHE A 275 3.16 -5.44 -5.11
C PHE A 275 3.34 -6.51 -6.20
N GLN A 276 2.41 -6.67 -7.13
CA GLN A 276 2.54 -7.62 -8.23
C GLN A 276 3.73 -7.33 -9.18
N TYR A 277 4.27 -6.10 -9.13
CA TYR A 277 5.39 -5.65 -9.97
C TYR A 277 6.74 -5.73 -9.26
N LEU A 278 6.74 -5.94 -7.95
CA LEU A 278 7.97 -6.08 -7.18
C LEU A 278 8.63 -7.43 -7.47
N SER A 279 9.94 -7.49 -7.31
CA SER A 279 10.67 -8.75 -7.40
C SER A 279 10.28 -9.68 -6.24
N GLU A 280 10.44 -10.98 -6.44
CA GLU A 280 10.14 -11.96 -5.40
C GLU A 280 11.06 -11.78 -4.18
N GLU A 281 12.30 -11.36 -4.41
CA GLU A 281 13.27 -11.03 -3.38
C GLU A 281 12.81 -9.88 -2.51
N ASP A 282 12.29 -8.79 -3.10
CA ASP A 282 11.80 -7.63 -2.36
C ASP A 282 10.50 -7.95 -1.59
N VAL A 283 9.57 -8.68 -2.19
CA VAL A 283 8.34 -9.11 -1.48
C VAL A 283 8.69 -10.07 -0.33
N ARG A 284 9.69 -10.94 -0.52
CA ARG A 284 10.20 -11.80 0.54
C ARG A 284 10.89 -10.99 1.65
N ALA A 285 11.69 -10.01 1.29
CA ALA A 285 12.31 -9.08 2.25
C ALA A 285 11.26 -8.37 3.11
N VAL A 286 10.19 -7.87 2.49
CA VAL A 286 9.02 -7.32 3.20
C VAL A 286 8.45 -8.34 4.19
N ALA A 287 8.22 -9.59 3.77
CA ALA A 287 7.70 -10.64 4.64
C ALA A 287 8.64 -10.96 5.80
N VAL A 288 9.95 -11.01 5.57
CA VAL A 288 10.97 -11.23 6.61
C VAL A 288 10.93 -10.11 7.65
N TYR A 289 10.89 -8.86 7.22
CA TYR A 289 10.78 -7.72 8.13
C TYR A 289 9.48 -7.75 8.94
N LEU A 290 8.33 -7.92 8.30
CA LEU A 290 7.04 -7.97 8.99
C LEU A 290 6.98 -9.10 10.03
N LYS A 291 7.52 -10.27 9.73
CA LYS A 291 7.62 -11.40 10.67
C LYS A 291 8.51 -11.10 11.87
N SER A 292 9.44 -10.17 11.77
CA SER A 292 10.33 -9.77 12.87
C SER A 292 9.67 -8.76 13.81
N LEU A 293 8.58 -8.12 13.40
CA LEU A 293 7.89 -7.15 14.24
C LEU A 293 7.34 -7.84 15.50
N PRO A 294 7.64 -7.34 16.72
CA PRO A 294 7.25 -8.01 17.94
C PRO A 294 5.73 -8.13 18.04
N GLY A 295 5.26 -9.33 18.35
CA GLY A 295 3.86 -9.58 18.69
C GLY A 295 3.53 -8.81 19.97
N ARG A 296 2.83 -7.71 19.84
CA ARG A 296 2.23 -7.07 21.01
C ARG A 296 0.97 -7.84 21.35
N ALA A 297 0.71 -8.04 22.66
CA ALA A 297 -0.55 -8.59 23.10
C ALA A 297 -1.65 -7.69 22.53
N SER A 298 -2.37 -8.19 21.52
CA SER A 298 -3.60 -7.54 21.12
C SER A 298 -4.54 -7.64 22.32
N GLU A 299 -5.38 -6.64 22.51
CA GLU A 299 -6.55 -6.73 23.36
C GLU A 299 -7.59 -7.72 22.77
N VAL A 300 -7.12 -8.84 22.22
CA VAL A 300 -8.02 -9.94 21.91
C VAL A 300 -8.45 -10.46 23.27
N ASP A 301 -9.70 -10.22 23.58
CA ASP A 301 -10.34 -10.67 24.80
C ASP A 301 -10.16 -12.20 24.92
N THR A 302 -9.09 -12.63 25.55
CA THR A 302 -8.93 -14.03 25.99
C THR A 302 -9.88 -14.36 27.16
N LYS A 303 -10.66 -13.38 27.60
CA LYS A 303 -11.73 -13.60 28.57
C LYS A 303 -12.90 -14.30 27.88
N PRO A 304 -13.47 -15.35 28.50
CA PRO A 304 -14.72 -15.91 28.03
C PRO A 304 -15.73 -14.78 27.85
N PRO A 305 -16.52 -14.81 26.77
CA PRO A 305 -17.49 -13.74 26.52
C PRO A 305 -18.41 -13.58 27.73
N PRO A 306 -18.75 -12.33 28.11
CA PRO A 306 -19.78 -12.10 29.10
C PRO A 306 -21.05 -12.90 28.76
N SER A 307 -21.85 -13.25 29.76
CA SER A 307 -23.10 -14.02 29.57
C SER A 307 -24.00 -13.48 28.45
N VAL A 308 -24.08 -12.15 28.33
CA VAL A 308 -24.82 -11.45 27.25
C VAL A 308 -24.27 -11.79 25.85
N VAL A 309 -22.96 -11.89 25.69
CA VAL A 309 -22.33 -12.24 24.39
C VAL A 309 -22.62 -13.73 24.07
N ALA A 310 -22.60 -14.60 25.05
CA ALA A 310 -22.93 -16.01 24.86
C ALA A 310 -24.43 -16.19 24.50
N GLU A 311 -25.31 -15.44 25.14
CA GLU A 311 -26.76 -15.46 24.86
C GLU A 311 -27.04 -15.00 23.42
N GLU A 312 -26.47 -13.88 22.99
CA GLU A 312 -26.63 -13.38 21.63
C GLU A 312 -26.04 -14.31 20.57
N THR A 313 -24.89 -14.91 20.85
CA THR A 313 -24.31 -15.94 19.99
C THR A 313 -25.25 -17.15 19.86
N ASN A 314 -25.79 -17.65 20.96
CA ASN A 314 -26.71 -18.79 20.96
C ASN A 314 -28.02 -18.46 20.23
N ARG A 315 -28.48 -17.23 20.27
CA ARG A 315 -29.68 -16.76 19.55
C ARG A 315 -29.47 -16.72 18.04
N LEU A 316 -28.31 -16.22 17.57
CA LEU A 316 -28.03 -15.96 16.16
C LEU A 316 -27.41 -17.14 15.42
N ALA A 317 -26.55 -17.93 16.06
CA ALA A 317 -25.80 -18.98 15.41
C ALA A 317 -26.63 -20.05 14.68
N PRO A 318 -27.81 -20.52 15.18
CA PRO A 318 -28.62 -21.48 14.46
C PRO A 318 -29.14 -20.95 13.12
N LEU A 319 -29.61 -19.70 13.05
CA LEU A 319 -30.02 -19.04 11.81
C LEU A 319 -28.81 -18.84 10.90
N GLY A 320 -27.69 -18.37 11.46
CA GLY A 320 -26.44 -18.16 10.73
C GLY A 320 -25.92 -19.43 10.07
N ARG A 321 -25.96 -20.56 10.80
CA ARG A 321 -25.60 -21.87 10.24
C ARG A 321 -26.47 -22.27 9.06
N LYS A 322 -27.81 -22.11 9.19
CA LYS A 322 -28.74 -22.42 8.10
C LYS A 322 -28.43 -21.61 6.83
N ILE A 323 -28.16 -20.31 7.01
CA ILE A 323 -27.79 -19.43 5.88
C ILE A 323 -26.44 -19.85 5.30
N TYR A 324 -25.45 -20.14 6.16
CA TYR A 324 -24.14 -20.59 5.75
C TYR A 324 -24.19 -21.86 4.90
N ASP A 325 -24.90 -22.87 5.37
CA ASP A 325 -25.06 -24.16 4.69
C ASP A 325 -25.73 -23.98 3.30
N ALA A 326 -26.68 -23.05 3.19
CA ALA A 326 -27.42 -22.79 1.97
C ALA A 326 -26.67 -21.92 0.94
N GLN A 327 -25.87 -20.93 1.38
CA GLN A 327 -25.34 -19.89 0.50
C GLN A 327 -23.81 -19.85 0.45
N CYS A 328 -23.10 -20.32 1.48
CA CYS A 328 -21.67 -20.09 1.63
C CYS A 328 -20.83 -21.37 1.51
N ALA A 329 -21.36 -22.51 2.00
CA ALA A 329 -20.62 -23.76 2.13
C ALA A 329 -20.14 -24.34 0.79
N ILE A 330 -20.81 -24.01 -0.32
CA ILE A 330 -20.42 -24.48 -1.66
C ILE A 330 -18.99 -24.03 -2.05
N CYS A 331 -18.59 -22.82 -1.61
CA CYS A 331 -17.26 -22.28 -1.85
C CYS A 331 -16.36 -22.44 -0.61
N HIS A 332 -16.89 -22.15 0.59
CA HIS A 332 -16.11 -22.11 1.82
C HIS A 332 -16.06 -23.44 2.59
N ALA A 333 -16.68 -24.49 2.05
CA ALA A 333 -16.84 -25.82 2.67
C ALA A 333 -17.62 -25.81 3.99
N THR A 334 -18.19 -26.94 4.41
CA THR A 334 -19.06 -27.05 5.60
C THR A 334 -18.31 -26.73 6.90
N GLU A 335 -17.02 -27.05 6.95
CA GLU A 335 -16.12 -26.80 8.09
C GLU A 335 -15.38 -25.45 7.96
N GLY A 336 -15.78 -24.58 7.04
CA GLY A 336 -15.16 -23.28 6.86
C GLY A 336 -13.71 -23.31 6.36
N ARG A 337 -13.20 -24.45 5.90
CA ARG A 337 -11.80 -24.60 5.45
C ARG A 337 -11.53 -24.04 4.06
N GLY A 338 -12.58 -23.68 3.33
CA GLY A 338 -12.47 -23.20 1.96
C GLY A 338 -11.91 -24.25 0.99
N LYS A 339 -11.38 -23.74 -0.12
CA LYS A 339 -10.59 -24.50 -1.12
C LYS A 339 -9.42 -23.62 -1.55
N PRO A 340 -8.40 -23.45 -0.67
CA PRO A 340 -7.26 -22.57 -0.96
C PRO A 340 -6.53 -22.98 -2.24
N PRO A 341 -5.91 -22.02 -2.94
CA PRO A 341 -5.84 -20.59 -2.61
C PRO A 341 -7.04 -19.78 -3.09
N HIS A 342 -7.95 -20.33 -3.90
CA HIS A 342 -9.00 -19.59 -4.60
C HIS A 342 -10.20 -19.23 -3.71
N PHE A 343 -10.61 -20.14 -2.85
CA PHE A 343 -11.70 -19.91 -1.91
C PHE A 343 -11.09 -19.89 -0.50
N PRO A 344 -10.92 -18.70 0.09
CA PRO A 344 -10.17 -18.58 1.35
C PRO A 344 -10.86 -19.33 2.49
N PRO A 345 -10.09 -19.88 3.44
CA PRO A 345 -10.63 -20.44 4.66
C PRO A 345 -11.29 -19.33 5.48
N LEU A 346 -12.37 -19.68 6.18
CA LEU A 346 -13.04 -18.86 7.19
C LEU A 346 -12.71 -19.35 8.60
N ALA A 347 -12.44 -20.64 8.74
CA ALA A 347 -11.87 -21.21 9.95
C ALA A 347 -10.42 -20.76 10.12
N ASP A 348 -10.05 -20.32 11.32
CA ASP A 348 -8.70 -19.82 11.66
C ASP A 348 -8.23 -18.65 10.76
N ASN A 349 -9.18 -17.87 10.24
CA ASN A 349 -8.87 -16.71 9.41
C ASN A 349 -8.75 -15.47 10.28
N GLN A 350 -7.61 -14.80 10.17
CA GLN A 350 -7.30 -13.57 10.91
C GLN A 350 -8.39 -12.50 10.77
N SER A 351 -8.86 -12.22 9.54
CA SER A 351 -9.89 -11.20 9.30
C SER A 351 -11.25 -11.53 9.95
N ILE A 352 -11.51 -12.80 10.20
CA ILE A 352 -12.74 -13.25 10.86
C ILE A 352 -12.64 -13.08 12.39
N GLN A 353 -11.44 -13.27 12.95
CA GLN A 353 -11.21 -13.28 14.40
C GLN A 353 -10.94 -11.90 14.99
N MET A 354 -10.61 -10.90 14.18
CA MET A 354 -10.38 -9.54 14.66
C MET A 354 -11.53 -9.01 15.52
N THR A 355 -11.23 -8.14 16.48
CA THR A 355 -12.26 -7.47 17.30
C THR A 355 -13.29 -6.75 16.44
N SER A 356 -12.87 -6.08 15.38
CA SER A 356 -13.75 -5.45 14.39
C SER A 356 -14.35 -6.47 13.43
N ALA A 357 -15.68 -6.46 13.30
CA ALA A 357 -16.42 -7.28 12.34
C ALA A 357 -16.64 -6.58 10.98
N VAL A 358 -16.06 -5.41 10.78
CA VAL A 358 -16.28 -4.59 9.57
C VAL A 358 -15.97 -5.36 8.29
N ASN A 359 -14.83 -6.04 8.22
CA ASN A 359 -14.42 -6.75 7.02
C ASN A 359 -15.38 -7.90 6.64
N PRO A 360 -15.71 -8.85 7.53
CA PRO A 360 -16.64 -9.92 7.17
C PRO A 360 -18.05 -9.41 6.87
N ILE A 361 -18.54 -8.35 7.54
CA ILE A 361 -19.83 -7.75 7.21
C ILE A 361 -19.81 -7.17 5.80
N ARG A 362 -18.79 -6.36 5.47
CA ARG A 362 -18.65 -5.75 4.13
C ARG A 362 -18.50 -6.81 3.03
N MET A 363 -17.75 -7.87 3.30
CA MET A 363 -17.60 -8.97 2.33
C MET A 363 -18.92 -9.69 2.07
N VAL A 364 -19.75 -9.93 3.09
CA VAL A 364 -21.08 -10.53 2.89
C VAL A 364 -22.00 -9.55 2.16
N LEU A 365 -22.01 -8.26 2.54
CA LEU A 365 -22.88 -7.28 1.90
C LEU A 365 -22.52 -7.04 0.43
N ASN A 366 -21.25 -6.77 0.16
CA ASN A 366 -20.80 -6.21 -1.12
C ASN A 366 -20.14 -7.25 -2.05
N GLY A 367 -19.76 -8.40 -1.51
CA GLY A 367 -18.91 -9.33 -2.25
C GLY A 367 -17.56 -8.72 -2.60
N GLY A 368 -16.93 -9.24 -3.63
CA GLY A 368 -15.68 -8.70 -4.16
C GLY A 368 -14.83 -9.73 -4.88
N TYR A 369 -13.75 -9.23 -5.45
CA TYR A 369 -12.75 -10.03 -6.15
C TYR A 369 -11.39 -9.81 -5.50
N ALA A 370 -10.58 -10.86 -5.40
CA ALA A 370 -9.15 -10.68 -5.27
C ALA A 370 -8.59 -9.97 -6.52
N PRO A 371 -7.47 -9.24 -6.44
CA PRO A 371 -6.93 -8.55 -7.61
C PRO A 371 -6.53 -9.53 -8.72
N GLY A 372 -6.83 -9.15 -9.97
CA GLY A 372 -6.31 -9.84 -11.15
C GLY A 372 -4.82 -9.53 -11.32
N THR A 373 -3.94 -10.41 -10.87
CA THR A 373 -2.48 -10.23 -10.96
C THR A 373 -1.85 -11.19 -11.96
N ARG A 374 -0.56 -10.98 -12.28
CA ARG A 374 0.19 -11.90 -13.15
C ARG A 374 0.20 -13.34 -12.61
N LYS A 375 0.19 -13.51 -11.28
CA LYS A 375 0.17 -14.83 -10.61
C LYS A 375 -1.25 -15.34 -10.32
N ASN A 376 -2.27 -14.50 -10.42
CA ASN A 376 -3.69 -14.84 -10.30
C ASN A 376 -4.51 -14.06 -11.34
N PRO A 377 -4.41 -14.43 -12.63
CA PRO A 377 -5.00 -13.64 -13.72
C PRO A 377 -6.53 -13.71 -13.81
N MET A 378 -7.14 -14.72 -13.22
CA MET A 378 -8.61 -14.94 -13.23
C MET A 378 -9.08 -15.24 -11.80
N PRO A 379 -9.16 -14.20 -10.92
CA PRO A 379 -9.62 -14.40 -9.56
C PRO A 379 -11.09 -14.78 -9.49
N TYR A 380 -11.43 -15.66 -8.56
CA TYR A 380 -12.83 -15.95 -8.24
C TYR A 380 -13.42 -14.81 -7.42
N GLY A 381 -14.69 -14.47 -7.71
CA GLY A 381 -15.44 -13.46 -6.98
C GLY A 381 -16.33 -14.07 -5.91
N MET A 382 -16.50 -13.35 -4.82
CA MET A 382 -17.56 -13.57 -3.85
C MET A 382 -18.78 -12.74 -4.26
N PRO A 383 -19.97 -13.33 -4.44
CA PRO A 383 -21.17 -12.57 -4.79
C PRO A 383 -21.63 -11.67 -3.65
N PRO A 384 -22.28 -10.51 -3.93
CA PRO A 384 -22.89 -9.67 -2.93
C PRO A 384 -24.21 -10.26 -2.43
N PHE A 385 -24.48 -10.16 -1.13
CA PHE A 385 -25.73 -10.62 -0.52
C PHE A 385 -26.59 -9.48 0.03
N ALA A 386 -26.21 -8.21 -0.18
CA ALA A 386 -26.95 -7.06 0.33
C ALA A 386 -28.43 -7.00 -0.08
N GLN A 387 -28.77 -7.52 -1.27
CA GLN A 387 -30.13 -7.55 -1.76
C GLN A 387 -30.90 -8.83 -1.38
N LEU A 388 -30.18 -9.87 -0.95
CA LEU A 388 -30.75 -11.18 -0.64
C LEU A 388 -31.01 -11.37 0.85
N LEU A 389 -30.13 -10.82 1.71
CA LEU A 389 -30.15 -11.01 3.16
C LEU A 389 -30.49 -9.70 3.88
N SER A 390 -31.39 -9.79 4.86
CA SER A 390 -31.68 -8.70 5.82
C SER A 390 -30.49 -8.44 6.74
N ASP A 391 -30.53 -7.32 7.49
CA ASP A 391 -29.47 -6.99 8.45
C ASP A 391 -29.36 -8.06 9.55
N GLU A 392 -30.47 -8.63 9.99
CA GLU A 392 -30.48 -9.71 10.99
C GLU A 392 -29.88 -11.02 10.43
N GLU A 393 -30.18 -11.35 9.18
CA GLU A 393 -29.61 -12.53 8.51
C GLU A 393 -28.11 -12.40 8.25
N VAL A 394 -27.64 -11.22 7.85
CA VAL A 394 -26.21 -10.93 7.72
C VAL A 394 -25.53 -11.00 9.10
N ALA A 395 -26.13 -10.40 10.13
CA ALA A 395 -25.60 -10.48 11.49
C ALA A 395 -25.51 -11.93 11.97
N ALA A 396 -26.52 -12.75 11.68
CA ALA A 396 -26.56 -14.16 12.05
C ALA A 396 -25.46 -14.96 11.37
N VAL A 397 -25.31 -14.84 10.03
CA VAL A 397 -24.30 -15.63 9.30
C VAL A 397 -22.88 -15.18 9.65
N VAL A 398 -22.65 -13.87 9.85
CA VAL A 398 -21.33 -13.37 10.27
C VAL A 398 -21.02 -13.81 11.70
N THR A 399 -22.00 -13.78 12.61
CA THR A 399 -21.85 -14.31 13.97
C THR A 399 -21.46 -15.79 13.94
N TYR A 400 -22.17 -16.61 13.15
CA TYR A 400 -21.85 -18.03 12.99
C TYR A 400 -20.41 -18.22 12.51
N ILE A 401 -20.01 -17.56 11.42
CA ILE A 401 -18.65 -17.63 10.86
C ILE A 401 -17.60 -17.24 11.92
N ARG A 402 -17.86 -16.23 12.72
CA ARG A 402 -16.95 -15.71 13.74
C ARG A 402 -16.83 -16.57 14.99
N THR A 403 -17.77 -17.50 15.20
CA THR A 403 -17.84 -18.32 16.42
C THR A 403 -17.77 -19.81 16.15
N ALA A 404 -17.86 -20.25 14.90
CA ALA A 404 -17.77 -21.65 14.50
C ALA A 404 -16.30 -22.10 14.29
N TRP A 405 -16.08 -23.39 14.22
CA TRP A 405 -14.82 -24.06 13.84
C TRP A 405 -13.58 -23.64 14.65
N GLY A 406 -13.76 -23.24 15.91
CA GLY A 406 -12.69 -22.75 16.76
C GLY A 406 -12.42 -21.26 16.65
N ASN A 407 -13.15 -20.52 15.82
CA ASN A 407 -13.10 -19.05 15.82
C ASN A 407 -13.68 -18.49 17.13
N HIS A 408 -13.12 -17.37 17.61
CA HIS A 408 -13.42 -16.75 18.91
C HIS A 408 -13.91 -15.30 18.79
N GLY A 409 -14.40 -14.89 17.60
CA GLY A 409 -14.90 -13.54 17.37
C GLY A 409 -16.20 -13.25 18.13
N LYS A 410 -16.46 -11.98 18.43
CA LYS A 410 -17.71 -11.56 19.08
C LYS A 410 -18.90 -11.62 18.10
N PRO A 411 -20.14 -11.83 18.58
CA PRO A 411 -21.33 -11.74 17.75
C PRO A 411 -21.48 -10.34 17.14
N VAL A 412 -22.27 -10.27 16.08
CA VAL A 412 -22.54 -9.05 15.32
C VAL A 412 -24.03 -8.71 15.47
N SER A 413 -24.34 -7.46 15.71
CA SER A 413 -25.74 -6.99 15.77
C SER A 413 -26.26 -6.56 14.39
N ALA A 414 -27.58 -6.58 14.21
CA ALA A 414 -28.23 -6.03 13.02
C ALA A 414 -27.90 -4.53 12.83
N LYS A 415 -27.67 -3.79 13.94
CA LYS A 415 -27.26 -2.40 13.89
C LYS A 415 -25.88 -2.25 13.24
N ASP A 416 -24.91 -3.09 13.60
CA ASP A 416 -23.56 -3.05 12.99
C ASP A 416 -23.62 -3.27 11.48
N VAL A 417 -24.52 -4.15 11.04
CA VAL A 417 -24.77 -4.42 9.61
C VAL A 417 -25.40 -3.21 8.93
N ASN A 418 -26.44 -2.62 9.54
CA ASN A 418 -27.15 -1.47 9.00
C ASN A 418 -26.21 -0.26 8.81
N ASP A 419 -25.37 0.01 9.81
CA ASP A 419 -24.39 1.09 9.76
C ASP A 419 -23.42 0.95 8.56
N LEU A 420 -23.13 -0.29 8.14
CA LEU A 420 -22.22 -0.58 7.03
C LEU A 420 -22.91 -0.76 5.68
N ARG A 421 -24.22 -1.04 5.66
CA ARG A 421 -24.99 -1.20 4.42
C ARG A 421 -25.03 0.08 3.58
N SER A 422 -25.07 1.24 4.23
CA SER A 422 -25.05 2.56 3.60
C SER A 422 -23.63 3.12 3.41
N ALA A 423 -22.60 2.40 3.88
CA ALA A 423 -21.23 2.85 3.72
C ALA A 423 -20.78 2.78 2.25
N PRO A 424 -20.06 3.79 1.74
CA PRO A 424 -19.58 3.79 0.36
C PRO A 424 -18.79 2.52 0.01
N ILE A 425 -19.01 2.03 -1.21
CA ILE A 425 -18.19 0.97 -1.82
C ILE A 425 -17.11 1.69 -2.62
N PHE A 426 -15.85 1.57 -2.23
CA PHE A 426 -14.70 2.13 -2.93
C PHE A 426 -13.90 1.01 -3.59
#